data_d5f76127c4772acebd6f622b1b4cd2cd
#
_entry.id   d5f76127c4772acebd6f622b1b4cd2cd
#
_cell.length_a   1.000
_cell.length_b   1.000
_cell.length_c   1.000
_cell.angle_alpha   90.00
_cell.angle_beta   90.00
_cell.angle_gamma   90.00
#
_symmetry.space_group_name_H-M   'P 1'
#
loop_
_entity.id
_entity.type
_entity.pdbx_description
1 polymer ?
#
loop_
_entity_poly.entity_id
_entity_poly.type
_entity_poly.pdbx_seq_one_letter_code
_entity_poly.pdbx_strand_id
1 'polypeptide(L)'
;DTDLQKCTNHLENAFGRMGIHISKHAYNQLELFVGSFPGNCYALSEEYDRFLTLSDAAICLMYKERVQHSEETPLKIYYTDRQGVPVAIDITGKEGKNKLTDNSNFFCLGPSGSGKSFHMNSVVRQLHEQGTDVVMVDTGNSYEGLCEYLGGKYISYTEKNPITMNPFRINRAELNVEKTGFLKNLVLLIWKGSQGTVTKTEERLIEQVITEYYDTYFNGFDGFTPLQREDLHKSLVIDERNRGDRRDESAQDRAERIEEIIDEMEHRRKELKVEELSFNSFYEYSVQRIPDICDENRISGIDLSTYRYMMKDFYRGGNHEKK
;
A
#
# COMPACT_ATOMS: atom_id res chain seq x y z
N ASP A 1 10.42 -1.03 -48.56
CA ASP A 1 9.89 0.20 -49.18
C ASP A 1 8.69 0.80 -48.44
N THR A 2 7.77 -0.03 -47.94
CA THR A 2 6.57 0.46 -47.22
C THR A 2 6.90 1.13 -45.89
N ASP A 3 7.89 0.67 -45.20
CA ASP A 3 8.29 1.23 -43.90
C ASP A 3 9.12 2.51 -44.04
N LEU A 4 9.93 2.61 -45.10
CA LEU A 4 10.64 3.84 -45.45
C LEU A 4 9.65 4.95 -45.78
N GLN A 5 8.59 4.63 -46.55
CA GLN A 5 7.56 5.59 -46.92
C GLN A 5 6.74 6.06 -45.72
N LYS A 6 6.45 5.15 -44.76
CA LYS A 6 5.80 5.51 -43.49
C LYS A 6 6.65 6.46 -42.66
N CYS A 7 7.95 6.14 -42.51
CA CYS A 7 8.91 6.99 -41.79
C CYS A 7 9.02 8.37 -42.44
N THR A 8 9.11 8.44 -43.77
CA THR A 8 9.19 9.71 -44.51
C THR A 8 7.93 10.55 -44.28
N ASN A 9 6.73 9.94 -44.41
CA ASN A 9 5.48 10.65 -44.15
C ASN A 9 5.36 11.12 -42.69
N HIS A 10 5.83 10.34 -41.74
CA HIS A 10 5.84 10.72 -40.33
C HIS A 10 6.74 11.95 -40.09
N LEU A 11 7.95 11.93 -40.65
CA LEU A 11 8.90 13.05 -40.54
C LEU A 11 8.34 14.31 -41.19
N GLU A 12 7.78 14.19 -42.42
CA GLU A 12 7.16 15.31 -43.14
C GLU A 12 6.03 15.95 -42.31
N ASN A 13 5.18 15.14 -41.72
CA ASN A 13 4.08 15.62 -40.88
C ASN A 13 4.59 16.28 -39.58
N ALA A 14 5.61 15.72 -38.96
CA ALA A 14 6.18 16.27 -37.73
C ALA A 14 6.84 17.63 -37.98
N PHE A 15 7.68 17.73 -39.00
CA PHE A 15 8.37 18.98 -39.34
C PHE A 15 7.44 20.00 -39.98
N GLY A 16 6.47 19.55 -40.80
CA GLY A 16 5.47 20.43 -41.42
C GLY A 16 4.63 21.20 -40.41
N ARG A 17 4.30 20.57 -39.26
CA ARG A 17 3.61 21.25 -38.14
C ARG A 17 4.45 22.37 -37.49
N MET A 18 5.78 22.32 -37.65
CA MET A 18 6.71 23.34 -37.16
C MET A 18 7.03 24.40 -38.26
N GLY A 19 6.40 24.33 -39.43
CA GLY A 19 6.67 25.22 -40.57
C GLY A 19 7.98 24.89 -41.29
N ILE A 20 8.56 23.70 -41.08
CA ILE A 20 9.77 23.25 -41.76
C ILE A 20 9.38 22.34 -42.91
N HIS A 21 9.83 22.67 -44.14
CA HIS A 21 9.61 21.87 -45.33
C HIS A 21 10.83 20.97 -45.59
N ILE A 22 10.59 19.65 -45.65
CA ILE A 22 11.64 18.69 -45.99
C ILE A 22 11.74 18.59 -47.52
N SER A 23 12.98 18.67 -48.03
CA SER A 23 13.26 18.43 -49.44
C SER A 23 13.03 16.95 -49.80
N LYS A 24 12.19 16.69 -50.82
CA LYS A 24 11.91 15.33 -51.30
C LYS A 24 12.81 14.90 -52.47
N HIS A 25 13.49 15.84 -53.07
CA HIS A 25 14.25 15.64 -54.30
C HIS A 25 15.71 16.07 -54.06
N ALA A 26 16.45 15.17 -53.43
CA ALA A 26 17.88 15.40 -53.27
C ALA A 26 18.64 14.56 -54.34
N TYR A 27 19.01 15.20 -55.43
CA TYR A 27 19.84 14.57 -56.47
C TYR A 27 21.29 14.47 -56.01
N ASN A 28 21.69 15.23 -54.99
CA ASN A 28 22.98 15.30 -54.41
C ASN A 28 23.07 14.56 -53.06
N GLN A 29 22.34 13.47 -52.88
CA GLN A 29 22.27 12.68 -51.62
C GLN A 29 23.65 12.27 -51.14
N LEU A 30 24.55 11.84 -52.04
CA LEU A 30 25.90 11.45 -51.69
C LEU A 30 26.71 12.64 -51.20
N GLU A 31 26.59 13.79 -51.84
CA GLU A 31 27.27 15.02 -51.40
C GLU A 31 26.80 15.48 -50.06
N LEU A 32 25.51 15.49 -49.78
CA LEU A 32 24.91 15.78 -48.49
C LEU A 32 25.37 14.82 -47.44
N PHE A 33 25.40 13.53 -47.75
CA PHE A 33 25.88 12.50 -46.83
C PHE A 33 27.37 12.71 -46.49
N VAL A 34 28.23 12.87 -47.50
CA VAL A 34 29.67 13.13 -47.30
C VAL A 34 29.91 14.48 -46.58
N GLY A 35 29.12 15.49 -46.94
CA GLY A 35 29.21 16.83 -46.33
C GLY A 35 28.76 16.87 -44.85
N SER A 36 27.98 15.87 -44.42
CA SER A 36 27.53 15.73 -43.02
C SER A 36 28.64 15.26 -42.08
N PHE A 37 29.72 14.69 -42.60
CA PHE A 37 30.85 14.29 -41.76
C PHE A 37 31.65 15.51 -41.27
N PRO A 38 32.16 15.51 -40.03
CA PRO A 38 32.94 16.58 -39.48
C PRO A 38 34.12 16.98 -40.41
N GLY A 39 34.22 18.26 -40.74
CA GLY A 39 35.28 18.81 -41.62
C GLY A 39 34.98 18.74 -43.12
N ASN A 40 33.92 18.12 -43.59
CA ASN A 40 33.61 17.93 -45.01
C ASN A 40 32.58 18.93 -45.56
N CYS A 41 32.14 19.90 -44.79
CA CYS A 41 31.08 20.83 -45.20
C CYS A 41 31.44 21.75 -46.39
N TYR A 42 32.72 21.77 -46.76
CA TYR A 42 33.17 22.54 -47.94
C TYR A 42 32.60 22.00 -49.28
N ALA A 43 32.23 20.74 -49.33
CA ALA A 43 31.65 20.12 -50.50
C ALA A 43 30.20 20.54 -50.73
N LEU A 44 29.50 21.13 -49.74
CA LEU A 44 28.14 21.59 -49.85
C LEU A 44 28.03 22.90 -50.65
N SER A 45 27.05 22.97 -51.54
CA SER A 45 26.81 24.14 -52.36
C SER A 45 26.41 25.34 -51.50
N GLU A 46 27.03 26.50 -51.75
CA GLU A 46 26.67 27.74 -51.03
C GLU A 46 25.27 28.25 -51.41
N GLU A 47 24.83 27.94 -52.60
CA GLU A 47 23.59 28.46 -53.13
C GLU A 47 22.39 27.59 -52.71
N TYR A 48 22.52 26.25 -52.64
CA TYR A 48 21.40 25.32 -52.46
C TYR A 48 21.43 24.59 -51.13
N ASP A 49 22.62 24.37 -50.54
CA ASP A 49 22.75 23.48 -49.37
C ASP A 49 23.06 24.24 -48.08
N ARG A 50 23.33 25.55 -48.18
CA ARG A 50 23.60 26.41 -47.04
C ARG A 50 22.52 27.47 -46.90
N PHE A 51 22.13 27.75 -45.69
CA PHE A 51 21.25 28.87 -45.43
C PHE A 51 21.83 29.79 -44.35
N LEU A 52 21.59 31.08 -44.49
CA LEU A 52 22.00 32.06 -43.52
C LEU A 52 21.06 32.05 -42.31
N THR A 53 21.60 31.89 -41.11
CA THR A 53 20.81 31.95 -39.89
C THR A 53 21.61 32.69 -38.80
N LEU A 54 20.90 33.01 -37.69
CA LEU A 54 21.57 33.57 -36.50
C LEU A 54 22.32 32.46 -35.77
N SER A 55 23.48 32.83 -35.18
CA SER A 55 24.31 31.88 -34.40
C SER A 55 23.51 31.21 -33.26
N ASP A 56 22.61 31.94 -32.60
CA ASP A 56 21.79 31.41 -31.52
C ASP A 56 20.85 30.31 -32.02
N ALA A 57 20.29 30.48 -33.20
CA ALA A 57 19.43 29.44 -33.84
C ALA A 57 20.26 28.22 -34.27
N ALA A 58 21.46 28.43 -34.82
CA ALA A 58 22.38 27.37 -35.20
C ALA A 58 22.82 26.52 -34.00
N ILE A 59 23.15 27.17 -32.87
CA ILE A 59 23.57 26.51 -31.62
C ILE A 59 22.43 25.60 -31.08
N CYS A 60 21.16 25.96 -31.27
CA CYS A 60 20.04 25.13 -30.86
C CYS A 60 19.98 23.78 -31.58
N LEU A 61 20.55 23.68 -32.81
CA LEU A 61 20.61 22.46 -33.62
C LEU A 61 21.86 21.61 -33.34
N MET A 62 22.85 22.16 -32.58
CA MET A 62 24.06 21.42 -32.25
C MET A 62 23.82 20.40 -31.15
N TYR A 63 24.50 19.25 -31.25
CA TYR A 63 24.54 18.25 -30.19
C TYR A 63 25.15 18.85 -28.92
N LYS A 64 24.46 18.71 -27.83
CA LYS A 64 24.93 19.11 -26.49
C LYS A 64 25.50 17.92 -25.75
N GLU A 65 26.69 18.05 -25.21
CA GLU A 65 27.26 17.04 -24.33
C GLU A 65 26.41 16.90 -23.07
N ARG A 66 26.18 15.66 -22.65
CA ARG A 66 25.44 15.37 -21.43
C ARG A 66 26.35 15.38 -20.23
N VAL A 67 25.97 16.16 -19.22
CA VAL A 67 26.61 16.09 -17.90
C VAL A 67 26.08 14.84 -17.14
N GLN A 68 24.83 14.44 -17.40
CA GLN A 68 24.21 13.30 -16.74
C GLN A 68 23.83 12.22 -17.75
N HIS A 69 24.01 10.97 -17.33
CA HIS A 69 23.58 9.80 -18.10
C HIS A 69 22.21 9.32 -17.63
N SER A 70 21.42 8.84 -18.57
CA SER A 70 20.15 8.16 -18.27
C SER A 70 20.42 6.81 -17.63
N GLU A 71 19.60 6.44 -16.66
CA GLU A 71 19.63 5.09 -16.08
C GLU A 71 19.10 4.06 -17.09
N GLU A 72 19.73 2.89 -17.12
CA GLU A 72 19.25 1.73 -17.86
C GLU A 72 18.35 0.89 -16.95
N THR A 73 17.07 1.15 -17.00
CA THR A 73 16.06 0.51 -16.15
C THR A 73 14.77 0.28 -16.94
N PRO A 74 13.95 -0.73 -16.59
CA PRO A 74 12.61 -0.90 -17.15
C PRO A 74 11.63 0.18 -16.69
N LEU A 75 11.86 0.82 -15.51
CA LEU A 75 10.98 1.83 -14.93
C LEU A 75 11.58 3.24 -15.11
N LYS A 76 11.45 3.78 -16.33
CA LYS A 76 12.02 5.08 -16.71
C LYS A 76 11.04 6.22 -16.50
N ILE A 77 11.43 7.19 -15.70
CA ILE A 77 10.77 8.50 -15.65
C ILE A 77 11.63 9.51 -16.37
N TYR A 78 11.05 10.15 -17.37
CA TYR A 78 11.75 11.13 -18.17
C TYR A 78 11.59 12.53 -17.58
N TYR A 79 12.72 13.17 -17.39
CA TYR A 79 12.86 14.57 -17.04
C TYR A 79 13.68 15.29 -18.09
N THR A 80 13.71 16.60 -18.03
CA THR A 80 14.66 17.42 -18.79
C THR A 80 15.62 18.10 -17.81
N ASP A 81 16.90 18.08 -18.15
CA ASP A 81 17.87 18.89 -17.43
C ASP A 81 17.69 20.40 -17.73
N ARG A 82 18.50 21.26 -17.11
CA ARG A 82 18.46 22.71 -17.33
C ARG A 82 18.82 23.12 -18.76
N GLN A 83 19.47 22.25 -19.51
CA GLN A 83 19.85 22.46 -20.91
C GLN A 83 18.78 21.93 -21.88
N GLY A 84 17.69 21.36 -21.36
CA GLY A 84 16.61 20.78 -22.15
C GLY A 84 16.91 19.37 -22.67
N VAL A 85 17.96 18.73 -22.19
CA VAL A 85 18.30 17.35 -22.58
C VAL A 85 17.46 16.36 -21.79
N PRO A 86 16.76 15.40 -22.46
CA PRO A 86 16.00 14.36 -21.76
C PRO A 86 16.93 13.44 -20.94
N VAL A 87 16.57 13.22 -19.69
CA VAL A 87 17.26 12.32 -18.78
C VAL A 87 16.24 11.33 -18.20
N ALA A 88 16.52 10.02 -18.28
CA ALA A 88 15.71 8.98 -17.68
C ALA A 88 16.27 8.63 -16.30
N ILE A 89 15.39 8.59 -15.31
CA ILE A 89 15.74 8.30 -13.91
C ILE A 89 14.77 7.23 -13.39
N ASP A 90 15.29 6.27 -12.64
CA ASP A 90 14.48 5.32 -11.90
C ASP A 90 14.33 5.73 -10.43
N ILE A 91 13.18 6.27 -10.08
CA ILE A 91 12.88 6.68 -8.71
C ILE A 91 12.52 5.50 -7.80
N THR A 92 12.33 4.30 -8.34
CA THR A 92 11.98 3.12 -7.55
C THR A 92 13.18 2.47 -6.88
N GLY A 93 14.38 2.72 -7.39
CA GLY A 93 15.65 2.22 -6.86
C GLY A 93 15.81 0.69 -6.90
N LYS A 94 14.89 -0.03 -7.55
CA LYS A 94 14.86 -1.51 -7.48
C LYS A 94 15.80 -2.19 -8.47
N GLU A 95 15.83 -1.73 -9.70
CA GLU A 95 16.56 -2.39 -10.78
C GLU A 95 17.28 -1.37 -11.65
N GLY A 96 18.39 -1.75 -12.24
CA GLY A 96 19.12 -0.95 -13.21
C GLY A 96 20.62 -0.93 -12.97
N LYS A 97 21.34 -0.57 -14.03
CA LYS A 97 22.79 -0.24 -14.00
C LYS A 97 22.93 1.27 -13.80
N ASN A 98 24.00 1.69 -13.16
CA ASN A 98 24.28 3.11 -12.89
C ASN A 98 23.17 3.83 -12.13
N LYS A 99 22.71 3.23 -11.04
CA LYS A 99 21.66 3.81 -10.19
C LYS A 99 22.04 5.18 -9.66
N LEU A 100 21.14 6.14 -9.82
CA LEU A 100 21.23 7.46 -9.18
C LEU A 100 20.53 7.49 -7.81
N THR A 101 19.68 6.50 -7.55
CA THR A 101 18.93 6.37 -6.30
C THR A 101 19.11 4.98 -5.71
N ASP A 102 19.41 4.91 -4.41
CA ASP A 102 19.58 3.64 -3.67
C ASP A 102 18.32 3.22 -2.92
N ASN A 103 17.28 4.08 -2.89
CA ASN A 103 16.07 3.88 -2.11
C ASN A 103 14.83 4.02 -2.99
N SER A 104 13.82 3.19 -2.74
CA SER A 104 12.51 3.27 -3.39
C SER A 104 11.58 4.33 -2.80
N ASN A 105 11.95 4.95 -1.68
CA ASN A 105 11.18 6.04 -1.09
C ASN A 105 11.75 7.39 -1.55
N PHE A 106 10.88 8.30 -1.95
CA PHE A 106 11.25 9.65 -2.29
C PHE A 106 10.31 10.67 -1.66
N PHE A 107 10.78 11.88 -1.49
CA PHE A 107 10.03 12.97 -0.91
C PHE A 107 10.03 14.17 -1.86
N CYS A 108 8.82 14.67 -2.19
CA CYS A 108 8.66 15.84 -3.04
C CYS A 108 8.26 17.05 -2.20
N LEU A 109 9.16 18.00 -2.04
CA LEU A 109 8.96 19.22 -1.26
C LEU A 109 8.87 20.45 -2.17
N GLY A 110 7.96 21.35 -1.81
CA GLY A 110 7.83 22.64 -2.48
C GLY A 110 6.70 23.47 -1.87
N PRO A 111 6.75 24.80 -1.97
CA PRO A 111 5.66 25.68 -1.52
C PRO A 111 4.38 25.46 -2.32
N SER A 112 3.28 26.04 -1.87
CA SER A 112 2.03 26.02 -2.62
C SER A 112 2.22 26.68 -3.99
N GLY A 113 1.65 26.10 -5.05
CA GLY A 113 1.80 26.59 -6.42
C GLY A 113 3.13 26.24 -7.12
N SER A 114 4.07 25.55 -6.48
CA SER A 114 5.37 25.18 -7.08
C SER A 114 5.30 24.05 -8.12
N GLY A 115 4.12 23.45 -8.37
CA GLY A 115 3.95 22.38 -9.33
C GLY A 115 4.11 20.97 -8.76
N LYS A 116 4.09 20.76 -7.44
CA LYS A 116 4.20 19.40 -6.84
C LYS A 116 3.19 18.41 -7.41
N SER A 117 1.91 18.78 -7.41
CA SER A 117 0.85 17.90 -7.93
C SER A 117 0.99 17.67 -9.44
N PHE A 118 1.39 18.69 -10.20
CA PHE A 118 1.67 18.55 -11.63
C PHE A 118 2.82 17.57 -11.89
N HIS A 119 3.91 17.71 -11.14
CA HIS A 119 5.04 16.80 -11.19
C HIS A 119 4.64 15.36 -10.86
N MET A 120 3.91 15.16 -9.76
CA MET A 120 3.46 13.83 -9.36
C MET A 120 2.47 13.21 -10.34
N ASN A 121 1.57 13.99 -10.96
CA ASN A 121 0.71 13.51 -12.04
C ASN A 121 1.55 12.99 -13.22
N SER A 122 2.62 13.68 -13.60
CA SER A 122 3.53 13.23 -14.65
C SER A 122 4.25 11.92 -14.29
N VAL A 123 4.74 11.81 -13.04
CA VAL A 123 5.40 10.61 -12.53
C VAL A 123 4.45 9.41 -12.54
N VAL A 124 3.25 9.57 -11.98
CA VAL A 124 2.23 8.51 -11.90
C VAL A 124 1.83 8.03 -13.29
N ARG A 125 1.59 8.97 -14.22
CA ARG A 125 1.27 8.62 -15.60
C ARG A 125 2.37 7.78 -16.25
N GLN A 126 3.62 8.22 -16.14
CA GLN A 126 4.74 7.50 -16.76
C GLN A 126 4.96 6.11 -16.15
N LEU A 127 4.79 5.95 -14.83
CA LEU A 127 4.88 4.65 -14.18
C LEU A 127 3.73 3.72 -14.59
N HIS A 128 2.51 4.24 -14.66
CA HIS A 128 1.35 3.47 -15.10
C HIS A 128 1.48 3.01 -16.56
N GLU A 129 1.97 3.87 -17.47
CA GLU A 129 2.27 3.53 -18.87
C GLU A 129 3.29 2.38 -18.99
N GLN A 130 4.11 2.16 -17.95
CA GLN A 130 5.08 1.06 -17.87
C GLN A 130 4.53 -0.17 -17.12
N GLY A 131 3.22 -0.22 -16.86
CA GLY A 131 2.55 -1.36 -16.24
C GLY A 131 2.64 -1.41 -14.72
N THR A 132 2.93 -0.28 -14.06
CA THR A 132 2.94 -0.20 -12.60
C THR A 132 1.55 0.08 -12.06
N ASP A 133 1.11 -0.72 -11.08
CA ASP A 133 -0.10 -0.44 -10.31
C ASP A 133 0.15 0.71 -9.32
N VAL A 134 -0.78 1.66 -9.26
CA VAL A 134 -0.64 2.85 -8.43
C VAL A 134 -1.80 2.97 -7.44
N VAL A 135 -1.45 3.12 -6.16
CA VAL A 135 -2.41 3.45 -5.10
C VAL A 135 -2.05 4.80 -4.51
N MET A 136 -3.02 5.72 -4.49
CA MET A 136 -2.81 7.08 -3.99
C MET A 136 -3.76 7.44 -2.86
N VAL A 137 -3.25 8.21 -1.90
CA VAL A 137 -4.04 8.89 -0.89
C VAL A 137 -3.86 10.39 -1.08
N ASP A 138 -4.94 11.10 -1.41
CA ASP A 138 -4.94 12.53 -1.72
C ASP A 138 -5.93 13.29 -0.82
N THR A 139 -5.50 14.40 -0.28
CA THR A 139 -6.34 15.29 0.54
C THR A 139 -6.88 16.50 -0.25
N GLY A 140 -6.39 16.70 -1.48
CA GLY A 140 -6.64 17.92 -2.26
C GLY A 140 -7.39 17.72 -3.59
N ASN A 141 -7.87 16.52 -3.90
CA ASN A 141 -8.52 16.17 -5.16
C ASN A 141 -7.69 16.51 -6.42
N SER A 142 -6.37 16.46 -6.31
CA SER A 142 -5.47 16.85 -7.40
C SER A 142 -5.29 15.77 -8.48
N TYR A 143 -5.73 14.54 -8.19
CA TYR A 143 -5.48 13.36 -9.04
C TYR A 143 -6.75 12.72 -9.59
N GLU A 144 -7.95 13.27 -9.32
CA GLU A 144 -9.23 12.75 -9.81
C GLU A 144 -9.25 12.59 -11.32
N GLY A 145 -8.89 13.66 -12.06
CA GLY A 145 -8.86 13.63 -13.51
C GLY A 145 -7.85 12.64 -14.09
N LEU A 146 -6.68 12.45 -13.46
CA LEU A 146 -5.72 11.42 -13.88
C LEU A 146 -6.24 10.02 -13.62
N CYS A 147 -6.88 9.79 -12.47
CA CYS A 147 -7.49 8.51 -12.12
C CYS A 147 -8.57 8.11 -13.14
N GLU A 148 -9.47 9.03 -13.49
CA GLU A 148 -10.49 8.81 -14.50
C GLU A 148 -9.90 8.55 -15.88
N TYR A 149 -8.90 9.35 -16.27
CA TYR A 149 -8.23 9.20 -17.57
C TYR A 149 -7.57 7.82 -17.73
N LEU A 150 -6.98 7.30 -16.66
CA LEU A 150 -6.33 5.98 -16.64
C LEU A 150 -7.29 4.82 -16.37
N GLY A 151 -8.60 5.08 -16.23
CA GLY A 151 -9.62 4.07 -15.94
C GLY A 151 -9.55 3.51 -14.53
N GLY A 152 -8.95 4.25 -13.60
CA GLY A 152 -8.80 3.88 -12.20
C GLY A 152 -10.09 4.07 -11.40
N LYS A 153 -10.10 3.58 -10.17
CA LYS A 153 -11.19 3.76 -9.22
C LYS A 153 -10.89 4.90 -8.28
N TYR A 154 -11.61 6.01 -8.44
CA TYR A 154 -11.54 7.14 -7.52
C TYR A 154 -12.55 6.97 -6.39
N ILE A 155 -12.11 7.06 -5.14
CA ILE A 155 -12.94 6.91 -3.95
C ILE A 155 -12.79 8.19 -3.13
N SER A 156 -13.87 8.99 -3.04
CA SER A 156 -13.89 10.20 -2.20
C SER A 156 -14.60 9.92 -0.88
N TYR A 157 -14.01 10.43 0.20
CA TYR A 157 -14.62 10.41 1.51
C TYR A 157 -15.26 11.78 1.81
N THR A 158 -16.54 11.75 2.13
CA THR A 158 -17.26 12.92 2.66
C THR A 158 -18.12 12.49 3.84
N GLU A 159 -18.44 13.43 4.72
CA GLU A 159 -19.34 13.13 5.86
C GLU A 159 -20.72 12.62 5.41
N LYS A 160 -21.20 13.04 4.23
CA LYS A 160 -22.48 12.61 3.66
C LYS A 160 -22.38 11.27 2.92
N ASN A 161 -21.18 10.91 2.46
CA ASN A 161 -20.91 9.66 1.73
C ASN A 161 -19.65 9.00 2.29
N PRO A 162 -19.74 8.37 3.46
CA PRO A 162 -18.60 7.68 4.07
C PRO A 162 -18.20 6.47 3.26
N ILE A 163 -16.91 6.15 3.23
CA ILE A 163 -16.41 4.90 2.68
C ILE A 163 -16.83 3.78 3.64
N THR A 164 -17.72 2.91 3.21
CA THR A 164 -18.10 1.72 3.97
C THR A 164 -17.25 0.55 3.50
N MET A 165 -16.39 0.05 4.36
CA MET A 165 -15.60 -1.13 4.11
C MET A 165 -15.64 -2.04 5.35
N ASN A 166 -15.98 -3.29 5.17
CA ASN A 166 -15.90 -4.27 6.25
C ASN A 166 -14.52 -4.96 6.21
N PRO A 167 -13.56 -4.55 7.06
CA PRO A 167 -12.23 -5.12 7.09
C PRO A 167 -12.18 -6.55 7.63
N PHE A 168 -13.24 -6.99 8.35
CA PHE A 168 -13.35 -8.34 8.92
C PHE A 168 -13.82 -9.37 7.90
N ARG A 169 -14.44 -8.96 6.80
CA ARG A 169 -14.91 -9.87 5.77
C ARG A 169 -13.75 -10.33 4.89
N ILE A 170 -13.20 -11.49 5.21
CA ILE A 170 -12.09 -12.11 4.49
C ILE A 170 -12.39 -13.57 4.19
N ASN A 171 -11.76 -14.10 3.15
CA ASN A 171 -11.79 -15.53 2.85
C ASN A 171 -10.69 -16.25 3.65
N ARG A 172 -10.85 -17.58 3.83
CA ARG A 172 -9.89 -18.40 4.56
C ARG A 172 -8.45 -18.29 3.99
N ALA A 173 -8.31 -18.16 2.68
CA ALA A 173 -7.02 -18.01 2.02
C ALA A 173 -6.35 -16.64 2.26
N GLU A 174 -7.14 -15.63 2.61
CA GLU A 174 -6.67 -14.27 2.89
C GLU A 174 -6.26 -14.08 4.36
N LEU A 175 -6.62 -15.05 5.23
CA LEU A 175 -6.21 -15.01 6.63
C LEU A 175 -4.73 -15.36 6.76
N ASN A 176 -3.90 -14.34 6.69
CA ASN A 176 -2.46 -14.43 6.82
C ASN A 176 -1.96 -13.51 7.95
N VAL A 177 -0.66 -13.59 8.25
CA VAL A 177 -0.02 -12.79 9.31
C VAL A 177 -0.20 -11.30 9.11
N GLU A 178 -0.14 -10.82 7.87
CA GLU A 178 -0.30 -9.40 7.53
C GLU A 178 -1.72 -8.92 7.81
N LYS A 179 -2.73 -9.70 7.42
CA LYS A 179 -4.14 -9.36 7.63
C LYS A 179 -4.51 -9.39 9.10
N THR A 180 -4.04 -10.42 9.84
CA THR A 180 -4.22 -10.48 11.30
C THR A 180 -3.53 -9.31 12.00
N GLY A 181 -2.32 -8.94 11.57
CA GLY A 181 -1.60 -7.76 12.06
C GLY A 181 -2.34 -6.45 11.77
N PHE A 182 -2.90 -6.30 10.58
CA PHE A 182 -3.73 -5.14 10.23
C PHE A 182 -4.96 -5.03 11.13
N LEU A 183 -5.72 -6.11 11.29
CA LEU A 183 -6.92 -6.12 12.13
C LEU A 183 -6.59 -5.86 13.60
N LYS A 184 -5.51 -6.44 14.11
CA LYS A 184 -4.99 -6.17 15.45
C LYS A 184 -4.72 -4.69 15.66
N ASN A 185 -3.98 -4.08 14.75
CA ASN A 185 -3.66 -2.65 14.82
C ASN A 185 -4.92 -1.78 14.73
N LEU A 186 -5.89 -2.14 13.88
CA LEU A 186 -7.17 -1.45 13.77
C LEU A 186 -7.94 -1.49 15.09
N VAL A 187 -8.09 -2.66 15.69
CA VAL A 187 -8.79 -2.85 16.99
C VAL A 187 -8.09 -2.08 18.10
N LEU A 188 -6.77 -2.14 18.18
CA LEU A 188 -5.97 -1.42 19.16
C LEU A 188 -6.08 0.11 18.98
N LEU A 189 -6.11 0.58 17.73
CA LEU A 189 -6.30 1.99 17.42
C LEU A 189 -7.68 2.50 17.87
N ILE A 190 -8.72 1.70 17.65
CA ILE A 190 -10.08 2.03 18.12
C ILE A 190 -10.12 2.04 19.65
N TRP A 191 -9.52 1.05 20.29
CA TRP A 191 -9.53 0.93 21.74
C TRP A 191 -8.74 2.02 22.46
N LYS A 192 -7.49 2.28 22.02
CA LYS A 192 -6.54 3.17 22.71
C LYS A 192 -6.44 4.56 22.08
N GLY A 193 -6.93 4.73 20.85
CA GLY A 193 -6.71 5.95 20.07
C GLY A 193 -5.28 6.08 19.54
N SER A 194 -5.04 7.11 18.74
CA SER A 194 -3.73 7.33 18.08
C SER A 194 -2.59 7.72 19.03
N GLN A 195 -2.91 8.17 20.26
CA GLN A 195 -1.94 8.62 21.26
C GLN A 195 -1.82 7.65 22.46
N GLY A 196 -2.63 6.59 22.48
CA GLY A 196 -2.65 5.62 23.56
C GLY A 196 -1.42 4.70 23.54
N THR A 197 -0.93 4.37 24.73
CA THR A 197 0.13 3.36 24.88
C THR A 197 -0.49 1.97 24.92
N VAL A 198 0.06 1.06 24.12
CA VAL A 198 -0.36 -0.33 24.05
C VAL A 198 0.71 -1.21 24.68
N THR A 199 0.29 -2.09 25.58
CA THR A 199 1.20 -3.07 26.20
C THR A 199 1.32 -4.32 25.32
N LYS A 200 2.44 -5.04 25.42
CA LYS A 200 2.62 -6.32 24.71
C LYS A 200 1.58 -7.37 25.08
N THR A 201 1.05 -7.30 26.31
CA THR A 201 -0.01 -8.19 26.77
C THR A 201 -1.32 -7.90 26.04
N GLU A 202 -1.68 -6.63 25.90
CA GLU A 202 -2.87 -6.21 25.13
C GLU A 202 -2.76 -6.57 23.64
N GLU A 203 -1.59 -6.37 23.04
CA GLU A 203 -1.34 -6.79 21.66
C GLU A 203 -1.57 -8.28 21.46
N ARG A 204 -1.02 -9.10 22.35
CA ARG A 204 -1.15 -10.55 22.29
C ARG A 204 -2.58 -11.02 22.55
N LEU A 205 -3.26 -10.38 23.49
CA LEU A 205 -4.66 -10.67 23.81
C LEU A 205 -5.55 -10.44 22.57
N ILE A 206 -5.44 -9.28 21.93
CA ILE A 206 -6.25 -8.96 20.74
C ILE A 206 -5.89 -9.89 19.58
N GLU A 207 -4.62 -10.23 19.38
CA GLU A 207 -4.18 -11.17 18.37
C GLU A 207 -4.78 -12.57 18.58
N GLN A 208 -4.83 -13.04 19.82
CA GLN A 208 -5.45 -14.29 20.18
C GLN A 208 -6.97 -14.27 19.92
N VAL A 209 -7.65 -13.20 20.35
CA VAL A 209 -9.10 -13.04 20.12
C VAL A 209 -9.45 -13.05 18.64
N ILE A 210 -8.65 -12.34 17.80
CA ILE A 210 -8.86 -12.33 16.34
C ILE A 210 -8.65 -13.72 15.77
N THR A 211 -7.61 -14.42 16.18
CA THR A 211 -7.33 -15.78 15.70
C THR A 211 -8.46 -16.74 16.06
N GLU A 212 -8.90 -16.72 17.31
CA GLU A 212 -9.98 -17.57 17.78
C GLU A 212 -11.33 -17.20 17.14
N TYR A 213 -11.59 -15.92 16.86
CA TYR A 213 -12.80 -15.46 16.16
C TYR A 213 -12.92 -16.08 14.76
N TYR A 214 -11.82 -16.02 13.97
CA TYR A 214 -11.80 -16.63 12.64
C TYR A 214 -11.79 -18.15 12.70
N ASP A 215 -11.12 -18.73 13.66
CA ASP A 215 -11.13 -20.19 13.87
C ASP A 215 -12.55 -20.68 14.18
N THR A 216 -13.25 -19.97 15.06
CA THR A 216 -14.65 -20.26 15.38
C THR A 216 -15.56 -20.15 14.15
N TYR A 217 -15.34 -19.14 13.29
CA TYR A 217 -16.12 -18.97 12.07
C TYR A 217 -15.87 -20.05 11.02
N PHE A 218 -14.59 -20.39 10.76
CA PHE A 218 -14.22 -21.31 9.68
C PHE A 218 -14.27 -22.79 10.06
N ASN A 219 -13.99 -23.13 11.31
CA ASN A 219 -13.85 -24.51 11.79
C ASN A 219 -14.91 -24.89 12.83
N GLY A 220 -15.49 -23.90 13.52
CA GLY A 220 -16.26 -24.16 14.74
C GLY A 220 -15.35 -24.48 15.94
N PHE A 221 -15.95 -24.60 17.11
CA PHE A 221 -15.26 -25.04 18.31
C PHE A 221 -15.92 -26.35 18.82
N ASP A 222 -15.23 -27.46 18.65
CA ASP A 222 -15.74 -28.80 19.05
C ASP A 222 -15.39 -29.18 20.51
N GLY A 223 -14.49 -28.40 21.14
CA GLY A 223 -14.00 -28.65 22.50
C GLY A 223 -12.49 -28.43 22.64
N PHE A 224 -12.03 -28.44 23.88
CA PHE A 224 -10.60 -28.40 24.15
C PHE A 224 -9.93 -29.73 23.80
N THR A 225 -8.75 -29.64 23.18
CA THR A 225 -7.93 -30.84 22.98
C THR A 225 -7.40 -31.36 24.32
N PRO A 226 -7.05 -32.64 24.41
CA PRO A 226 -6.50 -33.22 25.66
C PRO A 226 -5.31 -32.42 26.23
N LEU A 227 -4.46 -31.90 25.33
CA LEU A 227 -3.31 -31.08 25.71
C LEU A 227 -3.74 -29.73 26.33
N GLN A 228 -4.72 -29.06 25.71
CA GLN A 228 -5.27 -27.80 26.22
C GLN A 228 -5.97 -28.01 27.58
N ARG A 229 -6.71 -29.10 27.76
CA ARG A 229 -7.31 -29.45 29.06
C ARG A 229 -6.24 -29.67 30.13
N GLU A 230 -5.17 -30.37 29.80
CA GLU A 230 -4.04 -30.61 30.72
C GLU A 230 -3.36 -29.32 31.13
N ASP A 231 -3.12 -28.41 30.18
CA ASP A 231 -2.49 -27.10 30.44
C ASP A 231 -3.41 -26.19 31.28
N LEU A 232 -4.72 -26.16 30.99
CA LEU A 232 -5.71 -25.45 31.80
C LEU A 232 -5.76 -26.03 33.23
N HIS A 233 -5.80 -27.35 33.38
CA HIS A 233 -5.80 -28.02 34.67
C HIS A 233 -4.56 -27.64 35.48
N LYS A 234 -3.36 -27.72 34.91
CA LYS A 234 -2.12 -27.29 35.55
C LYS A 234 -2.17 -25.82 35.99
N SER A 235 -2.72 -24.96 35.13
CA SER A 235 -2.80 -23.54 35.43
C SER A 235 -3.76 -23.26 36.61
N LEU A 236 -4.91 -23.91 36.67
CA LEU A 236 -5.90 -23.75 37.72
C LEU A 236 -5.42 -24.32 39.05
N VAL A 237 -4.70 -25.46 39.06
CA VAL A 237 -4.08 -26.04 40.28
C VAL A 237 -3.08 -25.06 40.90
N ILE A 238 -2.30 -24.37 40.07
CA ILE A 238 -1.33 -23.38 40.58
C ILE A 238 -2.05 -22.17 41.18
N ASP A 239 -3.18 -21.76 40.57
CA ASP A 239 -3.99 -20.63 41.04
C ASP A 239 -4.60 -20.88 42.41
N GLU A 240 -5.11 -22.04 42.60
CA GLU A 240 -5.69 -22.41 43.89
C GLU A 240 -4.64 -22.48 45.00
N ARG A 241 -3.44 -22.98 44.67
CA ARG A 241 -2.32 -22.96 45.62
C ARG A 241 -1.94 -21.54 46.04
N ASN A 242 -1.99 -20.59 45.10
CA ASN A 242 -1.62 -19.20 45.36
C ASN A 242 -2.70 -18.43 46.14
N ARG A 243 -3.97 -18.78 46.01
CA ARG A 243 -5.09 -18.12 46.72
C ARG A 243 -5.15 -18.51 48.21
N GLY A 244 -4.59 -19.63 48.58
CA GLY A 244 -4.42 -20.04 50.02
C GLY A 244 -5.73 -20.29 50.81
N ASP A 245 -6.87 -20.29 50.15
CA ASP A 245 -8.17 -20.00 50.76
C ASP A 245 -8.94 -21.24 51.25
N ARG A 246 -8.45 -22.48 51.02
CA ARG A 246 -9.11 -23.70 51.45
C ARG A 246 -8.12 -24.81 51.83
N ARG A 247 -7.59 -24.70 53.03
CA ARG A 247 -6.63 -25.73 53.56
C ARG A 247 -7.22 -27.07 53.88
N ASP A 248 -8.55 -27.17 54.00
CA ASP A 248 -9.27 -28.37 54.48
C ASP A 248 -9.94 -29.20 53.40
N GLU A 249 -9.78 -28.85 52.10
CA GLU A 249 -10.39 -29.56 50.99
C GLU A 249 -9.56 -30.77 50.55
N SER A 250 -10.20 -31.91 50.31
CA SER A 250 -9.48 -33.10 49.86
C SER A 250 -8.88 -32.89 48.45
N ALA A 251 -7.84 -33.61 48.11
CA ALA A 251 -7.21 -33.52 46.80
C ALA A 251 -8.19 -33.95 45.66
N GLN A 252 -9.15 -34.82 46.02
CA GLN A 252 -10.14 -35.34 45.08
C GLN A 252 -11.24 -34.32 44.81
N ASP A 253 -11.77 -33.66 45.84
CA ASP A 253 -12.79 -32.60 45.69
C ASP A 253 -12.24 -31.39 44.87
N ARG A 254 -10.96 -31.14 45.08
CA ARG A 254 -10.25 -30.08 44.28
C ARG A 254 -10.11 -30.43 42.82
N ALA A 255 -9.81 -31.69 42.48
CA ALA A 255 -9.67 -32.12 41.10
C ALA A 255 -11.05 -32.12 40.41
N GLU A 256 -12.10 -32.56 41.07
CA GLU A 256 -13.48 -32.53 40.53
C GLU A 256 -13.95 -31.11 40.26
N ARG A 257 -13.69 -30.16 41.15
CA ARG A 257 -14.02 -28.75 40.95
C ARG A 257 -13.25 -28.10 39.80
N ILE A 258 -11.97 -28.45 39.62
CA ILE A 258 -11.18 -27.94 38.49
C ILE A 258 -11.75 -28.46 37.16
N GLU A 259 -12.14 -29.74 37.10
CA GLU A 259 -12.78 -30.28 35.90
C GLU A 259 -14.11 -29.59 35.62
N GLU A 260 -14.96 -29.33 36.65
CA GLU A 260 -16.19 -28.57 36.49
C GLU A 260 -15.93 -27.16 35.91
N ILE A 261 -14.89 -26.48 36.37
CA ILE A 261 -14.50 -25.16 35.83
C ILE A 261 -14.11 -25.28 34.36
N ILE A 262 -13.30 -26.29 34.00
CA ILE A 262 -12.87 -26.52 32.62
C ILE A 262 -14.07 -26.84 31.72
N ASP A 263 -14.99 -27.68 32.19
CA ASP A 263 -16.20 -28.02 31.46
C ASP A 263 -17.12 -26.80 31.25
N GLU A 264 -17.23 -25.94 32.26
CA GLU A 264 -17.98 -24.69 32.17
C GLU A 264 -17.33 -23.70 31.15
N MET A 265 -15.98 -23.59 31.16
CA MET A 265 -15.25 -22.79 30.17
C MET A 265 -15.45 -23.33 28.75
N GLU A 266 -15.40 -24.65 28.58
CA GLU A 266 -15.63 -25.31 27.31
C GLU A 266 -17.07 -25.08 26.81
N HIS A 267 -18.06 -25.19 27.71
CA HIS A 267 -19.46 -24.94 27.40
C HIS A 267 -19.68 -23.50 26.93
N ARG A 268 -19.16 -22.51 27.70
CA ARG A 268 -19.24 -21.08 27.33
C ARG A 268 -18.63 -20.84 25.97
N ARG A 269 -17.49 -21.45 25.66
CA ARG A 269 -16.81 -21.28 24.37
C ARG A 269 -17.58 -21.93 23.22
N LYS A 270 -18.28 -23.06 23.45
CA LYS A 270 -19.18 -23.72 22.47
C LYS A 270 -20.41 -22.87 22.13
N GLU A 271 -20.87 -22.07 23.06
CA GLU A 271 -22.02 -21.17 22.85
C GLU A 271 -21.64 -19.95 21.97
N LEU A 272 -20.36 -19.59 21.91
CA LEU A 272 -19.86 -18.50 21.08
C LEU A 272 -19.91 -18.90 19.60
N LYS A 273 -20.90 -18.41 18.87
CA LYS A 273 -21.07 -18.63 17.44
C LYS A 273 -20.79 -17.35 16.67
N VAL A 274 -20.11 -17.48 15.54
CA VAL A 274 -19.88 -16.39 14.59
C VAL A 274 -20.62 -16.77 13.30
N GLU A 275 -21.72 -16.09 13.01
CA GLU A 275 -22.53 -16.37 11.83
C GLU A 275 -22.09 -15.57 10.62
N GLU A 276 -21.58 -14.36 10.83
CA GLU A 276 -21.09 -13.46 9.78
C GLU A 276 -19.79 -12.78 10.21
N LEU A 277 -18.95 -12.45 9.23
CA LEU A 277 -17.73 -11.70 9.48
C LEU A 277 -17.99 -10.20 9.37
N SER A 278 -18.11 -9.54 10.53
CA SER A 278 -18.33 -8.09 10.64
C SER A 278 -17.68 -7.53 11.90
N PHE A 279 -17.56 -6.20 11.98
CA PHE A 279 -17.13 -5.56 13.22
C PHE A 279 -18.10 -5.88 14.37
N ASN A 280 -19.40 -5.91 14.08
CA ASN A 280 -20.41 -6.16 15.09
C ASN A 280 -20.26 -7.55 15.71
N SER A 281 -20.14 -8.58 14.89
CA SER A 281 -19.94 -9.95 15.37
C SER A 281 -18.59 -10.13 16.07
N PHE A 282 -17.55 -9.46 15.59
CA PHE A 282 -16.26 -9.43 16.28
C PHE A 282 -16.37 -8.78 17.67
N TYR A 283 -17.06 -7.65 17.77
CA TYR A 283 -17.26 -6.98 19.06
C TYR A 283 -18.03 -7.87 20.03
N GLU A 284 -19.16 -8.46 19.61
CA GLU A 284 -19.96 -9.37 20.42
C GLU A 284 -19.13 -10.57 20.92
N TYR A 285 -18.35 -11.17 20.02
CA TYR A 285 -17.42 -12.26 20.33
C TYR A 285 -16.34 -11.81 21.32
N SER A 286 -15.68 -10.71 21.05
CA SER A 286 -14.55 -10.22 21.85
C SER A 286 -14.95 -9.85 23.28
N VAL A 287 -16.11 -9.21 23.46
CA VAL A 287 -16.63 -8.82 24.80
C VAL A 287 -16.90 -10.02 25.68
N GLN A 288 -17.29 -11.15 25.10
CA GLN A 288 -17.54 -12.39 25.82
C GLN A 288 -16.24 -13.19 26.02
N ARG A 289 -15.39 -13.23 25.00
CA ARG A 289 -14.18 -14.07 25.02
C ARG A 289 -13.00 -13.50 25.78
N ILE A 290 -12.80 -12.16 25.78
CA ILE A 290 -11.67 -11.52 26.45
C ILE A 290 -11.61 -11.86 27.96
N PRO A 291 -12.72 -11.79 28.74
CA PRO A 291 -12.70 -12.21 30.15
C PRO A 291 -12.22 -13.64 30.33
N ASP A 292 -12.71 -14.59 29.53
CA ASP A 292 -12.31 -15.99 29.62
C ASP A 292 -10.82 -16.18 29.32
N ILE A 293 -10.29 -15.51 28.28
CA ILE A 293 -8.86 -15.54 27.97
C ILE A 293 -8.03 -14.94 29.10
N CYS A 294 -8.50 -13.85 29.72
CA CYS A 294 -7.83 -13.26 30.87
C CYS A 294 -7.77 -14.23 32.05
N ASP A 295 -8.86 -14.95 32.31
CA ASP A 295 -8.91 -15.96 33.37
C ASP A 295 -8.03 -17.17 33.04
N GLU A 296 -8.11 -17.70 31.81
CA GLU A 296 -7.29 -18.82 31.33
C GLU A 296 -5.78 -18.54 31.43
N ASN A 297 -5.35 -17.32 31.04
CA ASN A 297 -3.93 -16.94 30.99
C ASN A 297 -3.48 -16.07 32.15
N ARG A 298 -4.34 -15.83 33.16
CA ARG A 298 -4.03 -14.99 34.35
C ARG A 298 -3.60 -13.57 34.01
N ILE A 299 -4.22 -13.00 33.02
CA ILE A 299 -3.92 -11.64 32.59
C ILE A 299 -4.68 -10.69 33.51
N SER A 300 -3.95 -9.89 34.29
CA SER A 300 -4.50 -8.84 35.14
C SER A 300 -4.19 -7.45 34.58
N GLY A 301 -5.01 -6.47 34.95
CA GLY A 301 -4.78 -5.06 34.57
C GLY A 301 -5.30 -4.68 33.19
N ILE A 302 -6.10 -5.52 32.55
CA ILE A 302 -6.81 -5.18 31.30
C ILE A 302 -8.05 -4.35 31.64
N ASP A 303 -8.15 -3.15 31.12
CA ASP A 303 -9.32 -2.28 31.28
C ASP A 303 -10.41 -2.62 30.26
N LEU A 304 -11.23 -3.61 30.63
CA LEU A 304 -12.35 -4.07 29.83
C LEU A 304 -13.49 -3.03 29.75
N SER A 305 -13.59 -2.15 30.75
CA SER A 305 -14.62 -1.11 30.77
C SER A 305 -14.35 -0.08 29.69
N THR A 306 -13.11 0.39 29.60
CA THR A 306 -12.67 1.28 28.51
C THR A 306 -12.75 0.58 27.14
N TYR A 307 -12.36 -0.69 27.03
CA TYR A 307 -12.52 -1.45 25.79
C TYR A 307 -13.98 -1.44 25.30
N ARG A 308 -14.92 -1.83 26.15
CA ARG A 308 -16.34 -1.86 25.82
C ARG A 308 -16.88 -0.47 25.47
N TYR A 309 -16.48 0.54 26.18
CA TYR A 309 -16.91 1.92 25.95
C TYR A 309 -16.45 2.43 24.59
N MET A 310 -15.17 2.29 24.28
CA MET A 310 -14.58 2.79 23.02
C MET A 310 -15.09 2.02 21.80
N MET A 311 -15.18 0.68 21.89
CA MET A 311 -15.66 -0.14 20.79
C MET A 311 -17.16 0.04 20.51
N LYS A 312 -17.95 0.43 21.51
CA LYS A 312 -19.41 0.63 21.37
C LYS A 312 -19.75 1.75 20.38
N ASP A 313 -18.89 2.73 20.19
CA ASP A 313 -19.13 3.83 19.24
C ASP A 313 -19.16 3.36 17.78
N PHE A 314 -18.57 2.21 17.50
CA PHE A 314 -18.53 1.57 16.17
C PHE A 314 -19.54 0.41 16.05
N TYR A 315 -20.20 0.04 17.15
CA TYR A 315 -21.21 -1.00 17.19
C TYR A 315 -22.60 -0.44 16.82
N ARG A 316 -23.58 -1.32 16.61
CA ARG A 316 -24.96 -0.99 16.20
C ARG A 316 -25.55 0.20 16.98
N GLY A 317 -25.96 1.23 16.26
CA GLY A 317 -26.48 2.48 16.84
C GLY A 317 -25.41 3.43 17.39
N GLY A 318 -24.14 3.11 17.26
CA GLY A 318 -23.03 4.00 17.64
C GLY A 318 -22.81 5.12 16.63
N ASN A 319 -22.11 6.19 17.06
CA ASN A 319 -21.87 7.39 16.25
C ASN A 319 -21.05 7.10 14.97
N HIS A 320 -20.34 5.97 14.92
CA HIS A 320 -19.43 5.58 13.84
C HIS A 320 -19.80 4.26 13.17
N GLU A 321 -21.02 3.73 13.37
CA GLU A 321 -21.48 2.46 12.78
C GLU A 321 -21.33 2.39 11.25
N LYS A 322 -21.42 3.55 10.57
CA LYS A 322 -21.34 3.64 9.09
C LYS A 322 -20.00 4.17 8.58
N LYS A 323 -19.01 4.26 9.43
CA LYS A 323 -17.69 4.81 9.04
C LYS A 323 -16.66 3.71 8.80
#